data_671f0cbdc6772d48b49e8720562bde66
#
_entry.id   671f0cbdc6772d48b49e8720562bde66
#
_cell.length_a   1.000
_cell.length_b   1.000
_cell.length_c   1.000
_cell.angle_alpha   90.00
_cell.angle_beta   90.00
_cell.angle_gamma   90.00
#
_symmetry.space_group_name_H-M   'P 1'
#
loop_
_entity.id
_entity.type
_entity.pdbx_description
1 polymer ?
#
loop_
_entity_poly.entity_id
_entity_poly.type
_entity_poly.pdbx_seq_one_letter_code
_entity_poly.pdbx_strand_id
1 'polypeptide(L)'
;MKPIALPSLNINSWSEESLSDLAAKIGDNVSKPLILIDGAAGSGKTTLALKLADILNADLVHTDDVSWCADPIHWDHEMLEGIVNPWINGKNVAYRPAGWVKEGRQGSIEVDPNRALIIEGMGACRKTLRDIAAYSIWVDTEPEIARERVVKRDLANGENGGTVESVTEFADWWDSLLAPLFLEEESWKYVDVIVSGSQDNSV
;
A
#
# COMPACT_ATOMS: atom_id res chain seq x y z
N MET A 1 -4.65 23.29 -14.52
CA MET A 1 -3.59 22.40 -15.02
C MET A 1 -4.29 21.11 -15.42
N LYS A 2 -3.95 20.46 -16.52
CA LYS A 2 -4.50 19.11 -16.77
C LYS A 2 -3.93 18.18 -15.71
N PRO A 3 -4.74 17.28 -15.11
CA PRO A 3 -4.23 16.29 -14.18
C PRO A 3 -3.13 15.46 -14.84
N ILE A 4 -2.05 15.22 -14.10
CA ILE A 4 -0.99 14.33 -14.54
C ILE A 4 -1.51 12.93 -14.21
N ALA A 5 -1.90 12.18 -15.24
CA ALA A 5 -2.27 10.78 -15.05
C ALA A 5 -1.03 9.99 -14.61
N LEU A 6 -1.24 9.01 -13.74
CA LEU A 6 -0.19 8.03 -13.45
C LEU A 6 0.24 7.38 -14.78
N PRO A 7 1.55 7.12 -14.97
CA PRO A 7 2.03 6.54 -16.21
C PRO A 7 1.38 5.17 -16.44
N SER A 8 0.92 4.94 -17.68
CA SER A 8 0.56 3.60 -18.11
C SER A 8 1.82 2.76 -18.05
N LEU A 9 1.86 1.78 -17.14
CA LEU A 9 3.01 0.93 -16.97
C LEU A 9 3.04 -0.08 -18.11
N ASN A 10 4.14 -0.12 -18.86
CA ASN A 10 4.40 -1.19 -19.82
C ASN A 10 4.86 -2.45 -19.06
N ILE A 11 3.94 -3.08 -18.36
CA ILE A 11 4.21 -4.34 -17.66
C ILE A 11 4.02 -5.47 -18.65
N ASN A 12 5.13 -6.14 -18.97
CA ASN A 12 5.17 -7.19 -19.99
C ASN A 12 4.80 -8.58 -19.45
N SER A 13 4.73 -8.74 -18.13
CA SER A 13 4.36 -10.01 -17.50
C SER A 13 3.91 -9.79 -16.05
N TRP A 14 2.85 -10.49 -15.66
CA TRP A 14 2.42 -10.66 -14.28
C TRP A 14 2.77 -12.06 -13.81
N SER A 15 2.97 -12.22 -12.49
CA SER A 15 3.06 -13.54 -11.91
C SER A 15 1.70 -14.25 -12.01
N GLU A 16 1.73 -15.51 -12.44
CA GLU A 16 0.57 -16.41 -12.43
C GLU A 16 0.53 -17.28 -11.16
N GLU A 17 1.41 -17.01 -10.20
CA GLU A 17 1.46 -17.75 -8.94
C GLU A 17 0.14 -17.59 -8.17
N SER A 18 -0.30 -18.69 -7.57
CA SER A 18 -1.45 -18.64 -6.66
C SER A 18 -1.08 -17.87 -5.39
N LEU A 19 -2.10 -17.37 -4.69
CA LEU A 19 -1.89 -16.67 -3.41
C LEU A 19 -1.17 -17.56 -2.37
N SER A 20 -1.46 -18.85 -2.36
CA SER A 20 -0.82 -19.83 -1.48
C SER A 20 0.66 -20.06 -1.84
N ASP A 21 1.00 -20.11 -3.13
CA ASP A 21 2.39 -20.25 -3.56
C ASP A 21 3.20 -18.99 -3.24
N LEU A 22 2.60 -17.83 -3.45
CA LEU A 22 3.21 -16.55 -3.08
C LEU A 22 3.46 -16.46 -1.57
N ALA A 23 2.48 -16.85 -0.76
CA ALA A 23 2.63 -16.87 0.70
C ALA A 23 3.69 -17.86 1.18
N ALA A 24 3.75 -19.06 0.58
CA ALA A 24 4.78 -20.07 0.87
C ALA A 24 6.17 -19.52 0.54
N LYS A 25 6.34 -18.94 -0.63
CA LYS A 25 7.61 -18.34 -1.08
C LYS A 25 8.11 -17.22 -0.16
N ILE A 26 7.20 -16.41 0.36
CA ILE A 26 7.51 -15.36 1.34
C ILE A 26 7.92 -15.97 2.68
N GLY A 27 7.16 -16.96 3.18
CA GLY A 27 7.36 -17.59 4.49
C GLY A 27 8.59 -18.48 4.57
N ASP A 28 9.01 -19.12 3.47
CA ASP A 28 10.14 -20.06 3.44
C ASP A 28 11.50 -19.37 3.67
N ASN A 29 11.61 -18.08 3.39
CA ASN A 29 12.89 -17.38 3.41
C ASN A 29 13.20 -16.67 4.73
N VAL A 30 12.20 -16.23 5.47
CA VAL A 30 12.37 -15.44 6.71
C VAL A 30 11.23 -15.72 7.68
N SER A 31 11.57 -16.04 8.92
CA SER A 31 10.57 -16.36 9.96
C SER A 31 9.64 -15.18 10.33
N LYS A 32 10.08 -13.96 10.05
CA LYS A 32 9.36 -12.72 10.35
C LYS A 32 9.65 -11.69 9.24
N PRO A 33 9.04 -11.84 8.05
CA PRO A 33 9.31 -10.94 6.95
C PRO A 33 8.62 -9.58 7.11
N LEU A 34 9.31 -8.51 6.67
CA LEU A 34 8.70 -7.26 6.25
C LEU A 34 8.28 -7.41 4.79
N ILE A 35 7.00 -7.22 4.52
CA ILE A 35 6.42 -7.37 3.18
C ILE A 35 5.84 -6.03 2.77
N LEU A 36 6.13 -5.59 1.55
CA LEU A 36 5.61 -4.35 0.99
C LEU A 36 4.65 -4.65 -0.14
N ILE A 37 3.51 -3.96 -0.18
CA ILE A 37 2.50 -4.09 -1.23
C ILE A 37 2.15 -2.70 -1.75
N ASP A 38 2.50 -2.41 -2.99
CA ASP A 38 2.31 -1.12 -3.63
C ASP A 38 1.51 -1.25 -4.94
N GLY A 39 1.14 -0.14 -5.51
CA GLY A 39 0.36 -0.04 -6.75
C GLY A 39 -0.58 1.17 -6.74
N ALA A 40 -1.22 1.47 -7.85
CA ALA A 40 -2.12 2.61 -7.99
C ALA A 40 -3.37 2.51 -7.09
N ALA A 41 -4.05 3.63 -6.86
CA ALA A 41 -5.35 3.61 -6.19
C ALA A 41 -6.33 2.70 -6.96
N GLY A 42 -7.10 1.88 -6.25
CA GLY A 42 -8.04 0.93 -6.87
C GLY A 42 -7.40 -0.32 -7.49
N SER A 43 -6.07 -0.49 -7.41
CA SER A 43 -5.39 -1.66 -7.99
C SER A 43 -5.71 -3.00 -7.29
N GLY A 44 -6.25 -2.99 -6.07
CA GLY A 44 -6.55 -4.21 -5.31
C GLY A 44 -5.53 -4.56 -4.22
N LYS A 45 -4.56 -3.67 -3.94
CA LYS A 45 -3.54 -3.83 -2.89
C LYS A 45 -4.09 -4.30 -1.55
N THR A 46 -5.07 -3.59 -1.03
CA THR A 46 -5.68 -3.87 0.28
C THR A 46 -6.32 -5.26 0.32
N THR A 47 -6.98 -5.67 -0.78
CA THR A 47 -7.56 -7.01 -0.89
C THR A 47 -6.48 -8.10 -0.83
N LEU A 48 -5.38 -7.91 -1.55
CA LEU A 48 -4.24 -8.83 -1.52
C LEU A 48 -3.59 -8.84 -0.12
N ALA A 49 -3.36 -7.67 0.46
CA ALA A 49 -2.73 -7.52 1.77
C ALA A 49 -3.51 -8.22 2.88
N LEU A 50 -4.83 -8.08 2.92
CA LEU A 50 -5.70 -8.76 3.89
C LEU A 50 -5.61 -10.28 3.77
N LYS A 51 -5.66 -10.82 2.54
CA LYS A 51 -5.54 -12.26 2.30
C LYS A 51 -4.16 -12.79 2.71
N LEU A 52 -3.08 -12.10 2.37
CA LEU A 52 -1.72 -12.48 2.77
C LEU A 52 -1.53 -12.36 4.28
N ALA A 53 -2.08 -11.33 4.93
CA ALA A 53 -2.01 -11.15 6.38
C ALA A 53 -2.66 -12.33 7.12
N ASP A 54 -3.81 -12.81 6.64
CA ASP A 54 -4.48 -13.98 7.20
C ASP A 54 -3.62 -15.26 7.06
N ILE A 55 -3.11 -15.55 5.85
CA ILE A 55 -2.31 -16.75 5.59
C ILE A 55 -0.99 -16.73 6.37
N LEU A 56 -0.30 -15.59 6.41
CA LEU A 56 1.02 -15.44 7.04
C LEU A 56 0.94 -15.12 8.54
N ASN A 57 -0.27 -14.95 9.09
CA ASN A 57 -0.48 -14.43 10.44
C ASN A 57 0.31 -13.14 10.67
N ALA A 58 0.24 -12.21 9.73
CA ALA A 58 0.97 -10.96 9.74
C ALA A 58 0.11 -9.80 10.28
N ASP A 59 0.77 -8.82 10.87
CA ASP A 59 0.14 -7.53 11.14
C ASP A 59 0.16 -6.67 9.87
N LEU A 60 -0.87 -5.85 9.68
CA LEU A 60 -1.06 -5.02 8.51
C LEU A 60 -1.08 -3.55 8.89
N VAL A 61 -0.26 -2.75 8.21
CA VAL A 61 -0.21 -1.30 8.36
C VAL A 61 -0.47 -0.64 7.00
N HIS A 62 -1.42 0.30 6.99
CA HIS A 62 -1.74 1.09 5.81
C HIS A 62 -0.91 2.37 5.77
N THR A 63 -0.30 2.68 4.62
CA THR A 63 0.43 3.94 4.45
C THR A 63 -0.47 5.15 4.67
N ASP A 64 -1.74 5.03 4.28
CA ASP A 64 -2.75 6.07 4.45
C ASP A 64 -3.00 6.40 5.93
N ASP A 65 -2.86 5.44 6.84
CA ASP A 65 -2.99 5.71 8.28
C ASP A 65 -1.84 6.57 8.81
N VAL A 66 -0.62 6.37 8.31
CA VAL A 66 0.55 7.15 8.71
C VAL A 66 0.51 8.55 8.09
N SER A 67 0.14 8.66 6.83
CA SER A 67 0.04 9.93 6.09
C SER A 67 -1.24 10.73 6.40
N TRP A 68 -2.21 10.17 7.13
CA TRP A 68 -3.50 10.81 7.38
C TRP A 68 -3.33 12.15 8.09
N CYS A 69 -3.87 13.22 7.48
CA CYS A 69 -3.75 14.61 7.95
C CYS A 69 -2.29 15.08 8.17
N ALA A 70 -1.35 14.45 7.50
CA ALA A 70 0.08 14.78 7.47
C ALA A 70 0.55 14.97 6.02
N ASP A 71 1.84 14.80 5.75
CA ASP A 71 2.39 14.85 4.40
C ASP A 71 2.07 13.54 3.64
N PRO A 72 1.32 13.59 2.53
CA PRO A 72 0.95 12.38 1.78
C PRO A 72 2.12 11.76 1.00
N ILE A 73 3.25 12.44 0.89
CA ILE A 73 4.42 11.99 0.13
C ILE A 73 5.58 11.60 1.06
N HIS A 74 5.90 12.41 2.07
CA HIS A 74 7.10 12.26 2.90
C HIS A 74 6.79 11.64 4.27
N TRP A 75 6.04 10.55 4.28
CA TRP A 75 5.65 9.82 5.51
C TRP A 75 6.60 8.65 5.86
N ASP A 76 7.53 8.29 4.98
CA ASP A 76 8.40 7.12 5.13
C ASP A 76 9.30 7.21 6.36
N HIS A 77 9.81 8.39 6.71
CA HIS A 77 10.56 8.57 7.94
C HIS A 77 9.71 8.26 9.18
N GLU A 78 8.46 8.71 9.20
CA GLU A 78 7.51 8.43 10.29
C GLU A 78 7.19 6.94 10.40
N MET A 79 7.00 6.26 9.26
CA MET A 79 6.80 4.81 9.18
C MET A 79 8.02 4.05 9.72
N LEU A 80 9.23 4.45 9.31
CA LEU A 80 10.47 3.82 9.75
C LEU A 80 10.67 3.99 11.25
N GLU A 81 10.64 5.21 11.77
CA GLU A 81 10.96 5.49 13.17
C GLU A 81 9.86 5.06 14.13
N GLY A 82 8.59 5.22 13.72
CA GLY A 82 7.44 4.92 14.57
C GLY A 82 7.04 3.45 14.60
N ILE A 83 7.27 2.72 13.51
CA ILE A 83 6.72 1.37 13.33
C ILE A 83 7.83 0.35 13.01
N VAL A 84 8.54 0.53 11.90
CA VAL A 84 9.43 -0.52 11.38
C VAL A 84 10.65 -0.74 12.27
N ASN A 85 11.35 0.31 12.66
CA ASN A 85 12.54 0.19 13.51
C ASN A 85 12.23 -0.39 14.90
N PRO A 86 11.18 0.03 15.62
CA PRO A 86 10.76 -0.65 16.85
C PRO A 86 10.45 -2.13 16.63
N TRP A 87 9.68 -2.47 15.58
CA TRP A 87 9.32 -3.85 15.25
C TRP A 87 10.54 -4.72 14.94
N ILE A 88 11.50 -4.24 14.10
CA ILE A 88 12.76 -4.95 13.80
C ILE A 88 13.54 -5.24 15.09
N ASN A 89 13.56 -4.30 16.02
CA ASN A 89 14.24 -4.41 17.31
C ASN A 89 13.47 -5.21 18.36
N GLY A 90 12.41 -5.92 17.99
CA GLY A 90 11.66 -6.80 18.88
C GLY A 90 10.80 -6.06 19.92
N LYS A 91 10.43 -4.82 19.65
CA LYS A 91 9.58 -4.00 20.53
C LYS A 91 8.12 -4.02 20.05
N ASN A 92 7.18 -4.12 20.96
CA ASN A 92 5.77 -3.86 20.65
C ASN A 92 5.62 -2.44 20.12
N VAL A 93 4.85 -2.29 19.07
CA VAL A 93 4.49 -1.00 18.48
C VAL A 93 3.09 -0.62 18.96
N ALA A 94 2.96 0.61 19.45
CA ALA A 94 1.69 1.28 19.72
C ALA A 94 1.87 2.74 19.28
N TYR A 95 1.91 2.95 17.96
CA TYR A 95 2.31 4.22 17.37
C TYR A 95 1.11 5.09 17.03
N ARG A 96 1.23 6.38 17.34
CA ARG A 96 0.24 7.39 16.97
C ARG A 96 0.88 8.41 16.02
N PRO A 97 0.57 8.34 14.72
CA PRO A 97 1.06 9.30 13.72
C PRO A 97 0.79 10.75 14.11
N ALA A 98 1.65 11.65 13.66
CA ALA A 98 1.53 13.08 13.97
C ALA A 98 0.17 13.67 13.56
N GLY A 99 -0.38 13.25 12.42
CA GLY A 99 -1.73 13.63 11.99
C GLY A 99 -2.82 13.18 12.96
N TRP A 100 -2.72 11.95 13.51
CA TRP A 100 -3.69 11.46 14.49
C TRP A 100 -3.66 12.29 15.79
N VAL A 101 -2.45 12.64 16.25
CA VAL A 101 -2.29 13.46 17.44
C VAL A 101 -2.88 14.85 17.22
N LYS A 102 -2.58 15.46 16.08
CA LYS A 102 -3.07 16.80 15.70
C LYS A 102 -4.59 16.88 15.64
N GLU A 103 -5.22 15.89 15.02
CA GLU A 103 -6.69 15.86 14.81
C GLU A 103 -7.45 15.14 15.94
N GLY A 104 -6.75 14.68 16.98
CA GLY A 104 -7.38 14.03 18.15
C GLY A 104 -7.96 12.64 17.86
N ARG A 105 -7.53 11.98 16.75
CA ARG A 105 -7.95 10.59 16.44
C ARG A 105 -7.47 9.66 17.55
N GLN A 106 -8.39 8.85 18.08
CA GLN A 106 -8.11 7.92 19.18
C GLN A 106 -7.47 6.62 18.66
N GLY A 107 -6.86 5.85 19.58
CA GLY A 107 -6.18 4.59 19.26
C GLY A 107 -4.74 4.77 18.82
N SER A 108 -4.15 3.72 18.31
CA SER A 108 -2.76 3.62 17.82
C SER A 108 -2.67 2.54 16.75
N ILE A 109 -1.62 2.59 15.96
CA ILE A 109 -1.22 1.50 15.06
C ILE A 109 -0.47 0.50 15.94
N GLU A 110 -1.02 -0.71 16.03
CA GLU A 110 -0.47 -1.78 16.89
C GLU A 110 0.25 -2.80 16.00
N VAL A 111 1.49 -3.18 16.37
CA VAL A 111 2.24 -4.25 15.71
C VAL A 111 2.93 -5.12 16.75
N ASP A 112 2.71 -6.44 16.65
CA ASP A 112 3.39 -7.44 17.47
C ASP A 112 4.79 -7.72 16.89
N PRO A 113 5.86 -7.57 17.67
CA PRO A 113 7.22 -7.81 17.19
C PRO A 113 7.51 -9.28 16.85
N ASN A 114 6.62 -10.20 17.21
CA ASN A 114 6.77 -11.62 16.91
C ASN A 114 6.04 -12.08 15.64
N ARG A 115 5.28 -11.19 15.01
CA ARG A 115 4.53 -11.47 13.78
C ARG A 115 5.24 -10.87 12.58
N ALA A 116 4.97 -11.40 11.38
CA ALA A 116 5.33 -10.74 10.13
C ALA A 116 4.64 -9.38 10.03
N LEU A 117 5.21 -8.45 9.28
CA LEU A 117 4.64 -7.12 9.07
C LEU A 117 4.40 -6.89 7.57
N ILE A 118 3.17 -6.55 7.22
CA ILE A 118 2.81 -6.08 5.89
C ILE A 118 2.59 -4.57 5.94
N ILE A 119 3.26 -3.83 5.07
CA ILE A 119 2.98 -2.41 4.81
C ILE A 119 2.35 -2.32 3.42
N GLU A 120 1.13 -1.81 3.34
CA GLU A 120 0.45 -1.64 2.08
C GLU A 120 0.00 -0.21 1.83
N GLY A 121 0.01 0.20 0.58
CA GLY A 121 -0.49 1.48 0.12
C GLY A 121 0.39 2.09 -0.96
N MET A 122 -0.03 3.26 -1.45
CA MET A 122 0.71 3.96 -2.49
C MET A 122 2.05 4.45 -1.94
N GLY A 123 3.15 4.10 -2.62
CA GLY A 123 4.51 4.41 -2.22
C GLY A 123 5.08 3.46 -1.14
N ALA A 124 4.42 2.35 -0.83
CA ALA A 124 4.96 1.37 0.12
C ALA A 124 6.28 0.76 -0.36
N CYS A 125 6.44 0.53 -1.66
CA CYS A 125 7.66 0.00 -2.25
C CYS A 125 8.71 1.06 -2.61
N ARG A 126 8.69 2.24 -1.93
CA ARG A 126 9.78 3.22 -2.09
C ARG A 126 11.11 2.67 -1.60
N LYS A 127 12.20 3.21 -2.14
CA LYS A 127 13.55 2.70 -1.88
C LYS A 127 13.88 2.56 -0.40
N THR A 128 13.51 3.54 0.43
CA THR A 128 13.80 3.55 1.88
C THR A 128 13.23 2.35 2.64
N LEU A 129 12.07 1.84 2.23
CA LEU A 129 11.44 0.65 2.81
C LEU A 129 11.90 -0.63 2.08
N ARG A 130 12.02 -0.57 0.74
CA ARG A 130 12.42 -1.72 -0.07
C ARG A 130 13.81 -2.24 0.27
N ASP A 131 14.76 -1.36 0.63
CA ASP A 131 16.12 -1.74 1.01
C ASP A 131 16.20 -2.63 2.27
N ILE A 132 15.13 -2.66 3.08
CA ILE A 132 15.05 -3.43 4.33
C ILE A 132 13.94 -4.49 4.31
N ALA A 133 13.13 -4.52 3.27
CA ALA A 133 12.05 -5.49 3.12
C ALA A 133 12.58 -6.87 2.74
N ALA A 134 11.90 -7.92 3.20
CA ALA A 134 12.15 -9.29 2.79
C ALA A 134 11.48 -9.62 1.45
N TYR A 135 10.37 -8.96 1.15
CA TYR A 135 9.61 -9.16 -0.09
C TYR A 135 8.81 -7.92 -0.47
N SER A 136 8.71 -7.67 -1.77
CA SER A 136 8.01 -6.52 -2.32
C SER A 136 7.11 -6.91 -3.49
N ILE A 137 5.89 -6.40 -3.49
CA ILE A 137 4.84 -6.76 -4.45
C ILE A 137 4.28 -5.47 -5.07
N TRP A 138 4.19 -5.45 -6.38
CA TRP A 138 3.42 -4.43 -7.11
C TRP A 138 2.11 -5.04 -7.59
N VAL A 139 1.01 -4.38 -7.26
CA VAL A 139 -0.31 -4.77 -7.77
C VAL A 139 -0.67 -3.87 -8.93
N ASP A 140 -0.73 -4.46 -10.12
CA ASP A 140 -1.06 -3.78 -11.35
C ASP A 140 -2.50 -4.06 -11.79
N THR A 141 -3.17 -3.01 -12.25
CA THR A 141 -4.56 -3.07 -12.75
C THR A 141 -4.71 -2.03 -13.85
N GLU A 142 -5.44 -2.38 -14.89
CA GLU A 142 -5.81 -1.44 -15.95
C GLU A 142 -6.32 -0.12 -15.36
N PRO A 143 -5.79 1.05 -15.79
CA PRO A 143 -6.11 2.35 -15.18
C PRO A 143 -7.62 2.64 -15.13
N GLU A 144 -8.36 2.28 -16.17
CA GLU A 144 -9.81 2.48 -16.26
C GLU A 144 -10.56 1.65 -15.20
N ILE A 145 -10.15 0.39 -15.01
CA ILE A 145 -10.72 -0.51 -13.99
C ILE A 145 -10.40 -0.01 -12.59
N ALA A 146 -9.17 0.39 -12.36
CA ALA A 146 -8.73 0.93 -11.07
C ALA A 146 -9.50 2.21 -10.72
N ARG A 147 -9.66 3.13 -11.68
CA ARG A 147 -10.44 4.36 -11.51
C ARG A 147 -11.91 4.07 -11.21
N GLU A 148 -12.55 3.16 -11.95
CA GLU A 148 -13.94 2.78 -11.71
C GLU A 148 -14.13 2.24 -10.27
N ARG A 149 -13.20 1.43 -9.78
CA ARG A 149 -13.22 0.89 -8.42
C ARG A 149 -13.10 2.00 -7.36
N VAL A 150 -12.20 2.98 -7.56
CA VAL A 150 -12.06 4.13 -6.66
C VAL A 150 -13.36 4.91 -6.59
N VAL A 151 -13.90 5.33 -7.73
CA VAL A 151 -15.13 6.11 -7.80
C VAL A 151 -16.29 5.35 -7.13
N LYS A 152 -16.47 4.06 -7.43
CA LYS A 152 -17.51 3.23 -6.85
C LYS A 152 -17.39 3.11 -5.32
N ARG A 153 -16.17 2.87 -4.83
CA ARG A 153 -15.87 2.73 -3.39
C ARG A 153 -16.19 4.03 -2.64
N ASP A 154 -15.67 5.15 -3.13
CA ASP A 154 -15.77 6.44 -2.46
C ASP A 154 -17.21 6.96 -2.44
N LEU A 155 -17.98 6.72 -3.53
CA LEU A 155 -19.41 6.98 -3.57
C LEU A 155 -20.18 6.13 -2.57
N ALA A 156 -19.86 4.84 -2.47
CA ALA A 156 -20.54 3.94 -1.54
C ALA A 156 -20.28 4.30 -0.07
N ASN A 157 -19.08 4.83 0.22
CA ASN A 157 -18.67 5.26 1.56
C ASN A 157 -19.11 6.71 1.89
N GLY A 158 -19.59 7.46 0.92
CA GLY A 158 -19.90 8.89 1.08
C GLY A 158 -18.66 9.78 1.25
N GLU A 159 -17.50 9.31 0.77
CA GLU A 159 -16.22 10.00 0.85
C GLU A 159 -16.08 11.06 -0.27
N ASN A 160 -15.12 11.97 -0.10
CA ASN A 160 -14.68 12.94 -1.11
C ASN A 160 -15.83 13.74 -1.76
N GLY A 161 -16.83 14.14 -0.95
CA GLY A 161 -17.97 14.96 -1.37
C GLY A 161 -19.20 14.16 -1.84
N GLY A 162 -19.11 12.84 -2.00
CA GLY A 162 -20.25 11.93 -2.20
C GLY A 162 -20.97 12.05 -3.54
N THR A 163 -20.42 12.78 -4.52
CA THR A 163 -20.93 12.83 -5.91
C THR A 163 -19.90 12.29 -6.88
N VAL A 164 -20.33 11.79 -8.04
CA VAL A 164 -19.40 11.29 -9.08
C VAL A 164 -18.39 12.37 -9.47
N GLU A 165 -18.84 13.62 -9.62
CA GLU A 165 -18.00 14.74 -9.99
C GLU A 165 -16.92 15.01 -8.94
N SER A 166 -17.32 15.20 -7.67
CA SER A 166 -16.38 15.49 -6.57
C SER A 166 -15.39 14.37 -6.29
N VAL A 167 -15.84 13.11 -6.37
CA VAL A 167 -14.98 11.94 -6.20
C VAL A 167 -13.97 11.84 -7.35
N THR A 168 -14.40 12.11 -8.58
CA THR A 168 -13.50 12.10 -9.75
C THR A 168 -12.46 13.21 -9.66
N GLU A 169 -12.88 14.43 -9.30
CA GLU A 169 -11.96 15.56 -9.10
C GLU A 169 -10.93 15.28 -7.99
N PHE A 170 -11.37 14.68 -6.89
CA PHE A 170 -10.46 14.28 -5.80
C PHE A 170 -9.45 13.25 -6.28
N ALA A 171 -9.90 12.21 -7.01
CA ALA A 171 -9.02 11.18 -7.52
C ALA A 171 -8.00 11.74 -8.54
N ASP A 172 -8.40 12.69 -9.41
CA ASP A 172 -7.50 13.37 -10.34
C ASP A 172 -6.46 14.24 -9.61
N TRP A 173 -6.89 14.93 -8.56
CA TRP A 173 -5.98 15.68 -7.71
C TRP A 173 -4.97 14.78 -7.02
N TRP A 174 -5.43 13.65 -6.45
CA TRP A 174 -4.60 12.67 -5.74
C TRP A 174 -3.56 12.03 -6.67
N ASP A 175 -3.98 11.60 -7.86
CA ASP A 175 -3.07 11.05 -8.87
C ASP A 175 -2.00 12.09 -9.29
N SER A 176 -2.41 13.35 -9.47
CA SER A 176 -1.49 14.44 -9.83
C SER A 176 -0.48 14.73 -8.71
N LEU A 177 -0.89 14.58 -7.45
CA LEU A 177 -0.04 14.77 -6.28
C LEU A 177 1.02 13.68 -6.17
N LEU A 178 0.65 12.42 -6.44
CA LEU A 178 1.52 11.27 -6.28
C LEU A 178 2.32 10.90 -7.54
N ALA A 179 1.92 11.40 -8.71
CA ALA A 179 2.63 11.10 -9.96
C ALA A 179 4.14 11.40 -9.92
N PRO A 180 4.64 12.50 -9.32
CA PRO A 180 6.07 12.74 -9.21
C PRO A 180 6.80 11.65 -8.41
N LEU A 181 6.21 11.18 -7.30
CA LEU A 181 6.78 10.10 -6.50
C LEU A 181 6.89 8.80 -7.30
N PHE A 182 5.83 8.43 -8.02
CA PHE A 182 5.85 7.24 -8.86
C PHE A 182 6.88 7.32 -9.97
N LEU A 183 7.02 8.50 -10.61
CA LEU A 183 8.00 8.72 -11.68
C LEU A 183 9.44 8.72 -11.18
N GLU A 184 9.67 9.17 -9.96
CA GLU A 184 11.00 9.19 -9.34
C GLU A 184 11.41 7.80 -8.84
N GLU A 185 10.52 7.13 -8.12
CA GLU A 185 10.80 5.83 -7.50
C GLU A 185 10.76 4.67 -8.50
N GLU A 186 9.89 4.73 -9.52
CA GLU A 186 9.66 3.64 -10.49
C GLU A 186 9.60 2.25 -9.83
N SER A 187 8.98 2.17 -8.66
CA SER A 187 9.02 1.02 -7.75
C SER A 187 8.67 -0.30 -8.42
N TRP A 188 7.77 -0.30 -9.41
CA TRP A 188 7.40 -1.48 -10.20
C TRP A 188 8.57 -2.15 -10.95
N LYS A 189 9.68 -1.44 -11.17
CA LYS A 189 10.89 -1.99 -11.82
C LYS A 189 11.78 -2.78 -10.87
N TYR A 190 11.59 -2.62 -9.58
CA TYR A 190 12.49 -3.09 -8.54
C TYR A 190 11.84 -4.02 -7.52
N VAL A 191 10.55 -4.32 -7.66
CA VAL A 191 9.84 -5.27 -6.80
C VAL A 191 10.18 -6.71 -7.17
N ASP A 192 9.99 -7.62 -6.20
CA ASP A 192 10.24 -9.06 -6.41
C ASP A 192 9.19 -9.69 -7.32
N VAL A 193 7.94 -9.18 -7.28
CA VAL A 193 6.86 -9.69 -8.12
C VAL A 193 5.85 -8.61 -8.48
N ILE A 194 5.30 -8.71 -9.68
CA ILE A 194 4.13 -7.96 -10.12
C ILE A 194 2.96 -8.91 -10.25
N VAL A 195 1.84 -8.60 -9.61
CA VAL A 195 0.62 -9.40 -9.67
C VAL A 195 -0.52 -8.62 -10.30
N SER A 196 -1.41 -9.31 -11.01
CA SER A 196 -2.61 -8.69 -11.58
C SER A 196 -3.65 -8.46 -10.50
N GLY A 197 -4.10 -7.22 -10.34
CA GLY A 197 -5.25 -6.87 -9.52
C GLY A 197 -6.59 -6.93 -10.28
N SER A 198 -6.55 -7.22 -11.59
CA SER A 198 -7.75 -7.35 -12.43
C SER A 198 -8.40 -8.72 -12.34
N GLN A 199 -7.65 -9.75 -11.98
CA GLN A 199 -8.20 -11.07 -11.75
C GLN A 199 -8.92 -11.07 -10.39
N ASP A 200 -10.16 -11.56 -10.37
CA ASP A 200 -10.79 -12.02 -9.14
C ASP A 200 -9.92 -13.18 -8.61
N ASN A 201 -9.06 -12.88 -7.65
CA ASN A 201 -8.33 -13.89 -6.89
C ASN A 201 -9.33 -14.61 -5.95
N SER A 202 -10.41 -15.13 -6.53
CA SER A 202 -11.35 -16.02 -5.90
C SER A 202 -10.82 -17.45 -6.02
N VAL A 203 -9.97 -17.82 -5.05
CA VAL A 203 -9.80 -19.21 -4.63
C VAL A 203 -9.68 -19.18 -3.11
#